data_7591f7b22bfcbce514655dad2fb4ca74
#
_entry.id   7591f7b22bfcbce514655dad2fb4ca74
#
_cell.length_a   1.000
_cell.length_b   1.000
_cell.length_c   1.000
_cell.angle_alpha   90.00
_cell.angle_beta   90.00
_cell.angle_gamma   90.00
#
_symmetry.space_group_name_H-M   'P 1'
#
loop_
_entity.id
_entity.type
_entity.pdbx_description
1 polymer ?
#
loop_
_entity_poly.entity_id
_entity_poly.type
_entity_poly.pdbx_seq_one_letter_code
_entity_poly.pdbx_strand_id
1 'polypeptide(L)'
;MKKNFIQNLSYFNFSIIIIFVWWLIFGLNISFQPYIWDDLSFFRIYTFEELLGTWIGNWDPDEITHTKSYRPIAILYYHITYWVFGENLFLFRTFVVLEILFLLILINQVFEMLNFSKNQIVIFTLLLVFSKIFITLVSWFTISVLIMAYIFTLVSIKYFF
;
A
#
# COMPACT_ATOMS: atom_id res chain seq x y z
N MET A 1 -6.87 39.15 -11.19
CA MET A 1 -5.89 38.16 -10.65
C MET A 1 -6.47 36.75 -10.83
N LYS A 2 -5.98 35.98 -11.80
CA LYS A 2 -6.32 34.56 -11.90
C LYS A 2 -5.64 33.84 -10.71
N LYS A 3 -6.39 33.51 -9.65
CA LYS A 3 -5.90 32.58 -8.64
C LYS A 3 -5.52 31.31 -9.36
N ASN A 4 -4.26 30.91 -9.28
CA ASN A 4 -3.79 29.70 -9.93
C ASN A 4 -4.64 28.52 -9.46
N PHE A 5 -5.22 27.79 -10.40
CA PHE A 5 -6.09 26.62 -10.17
C PHE A 5 -5.47 25.64 -9.18
N ILE A 6 -4.14 25.45 -9.25
CA ILE A 6 -3.36 24.58 -8.36
C ILE A 6 -3.38 25.08 -6.90
N GLN A 7 -3.52 26.39 -6.63
CA GLN A 7 -3.54 26.92 -5.26
C GLN A 7 -4.84 26.63 -4.51
N ASN A 8 -5.91 26.28 -5.23
CA ASN A 8 -7.22 25.98 -4.64
C ASN A 8 -7.50 24.47 -4.51
N LEU A 9 -6.66 23.60 -5.10
CA LEU A 9 -6.79 22.16 -4.86
C LEU A 9 -6.29 21.81 -3.45
N SER A 10 -7.15 21.18 -2.66
CA SER A 10 -6.67 20.54 -1.43
C SER A 10 -5.72 19.40 -1.80
N TYR A 11 -4.74 19.07 -0.96
CA TYR A 11 -3.83 17.93 -1.18
C TYR A 11 -4.57 16.62 -1.37
N PHE A 12 -5.73 16.50 -0.71
CA PHE A 12 -6.62 15.36 -0.87
C PHE A 12 -7.06 15.20 -2.34
N ASN A 13 -7.59 16.28 -2.93
CA ASN A 13 -8.04 16.25 -4.33
C ASN A 13 -6.88 16.02 -5.30
N PHE A 14 -5.71 16.61 -5.02
CA PHE A 14 -4.52 16.42 -5.84
C PHE A 14 -4.05 14.98 -5.84
N SER A 15 -3.95 14.34 -4.66
CA SER A 15 -3.56 12.94 -4.54
C SER A 15 -4.54 12.00 -5.24
N ILE A 16 -5.84 12.25 -5.12
CA ILE A 16 -6.87 11.48 -5.83
C ILE A 16 -6.68 11.59 -7.35
N ILE A 17 -6.52 12.80 -7.87
CA ILE A 17 -6.38 13.02 -9.33
C ILE A 17 -5.13 12.30 -9.84
N ILE A 18 -3.98 12.44 -9.17
CA ILE A 18 -2.74 11.79 -9.59
C ILE A 18 -2.88 10.27 -9.58
N ILE A 19 -3.41 9.70 -8.49
CA ILE A 19 -3.59 8.24 -8.40
C ILE A 19 -4.58 7.75 -9.45
N PHE A 20 -5.66 8.49 -9.69
CA PHE A 20 -6.63 8.13 -10.72
C PHE A 20 -6.01 8.14 -12.12
N VAL A 21 -5.24 9.18 -12.47
CA VAL A 21 -4.52 9.25 -13.74
C VAL A 21 -3.49 8.12 -13.87
N TRP A 22 -2.73 7.88 -12.81
CA TRP A 22 -1.78 6.78 -12.76
C TRP A 22 -2.48 5.42 -12.95
N TRP A 23 -3.63 5.23 -12.28
CA TRP A 23 -4.43 4.02 -12.40
C TRP A 23 -4.90 3.79 -13.85
N LEU A 24 -5.36 4.83 -14.53
CA LEU A 24 -5.77 4.73 -15.94
C LEU A 24 -4.61 4.35 -16.85
N ILE A 25 -3.41 4.88 -16.61
CA ILE A 25 -2.25 4.67 -17.48
C ILE A 25 -1.59 3.31 -17.21
N PHE A 26 -1.36 2.98 -15.96
CA PHE A 26 -0.55 1.83 -15.56
C PHE A 26 -1.36 0.77 -14.80
N GLY A 27 -2.28 1.19 -13.96
CA GLY A 27 -2.95 0.32 -13.01
C GLY A 27 -3.84 -0.72 -13.68
N LEU A 28 -4.52 -0.37 -14.77
CA LEU A 28 -5.34 -1.35 -15.50
C LEU A 28 -4.49 -2.51 -16.03
N ASN A 29 -3.34 -2.22 -16.63
CA ASN A 29 -2.44 -3.27 -17.11
C ASN A 29 -1.89 -4.13 -15.97
N ILE A 30 -1.49 -3.50 -14.86
CA ILE A 30 -0.95 -4.20 -13.69
C ILE A 30 -2.03 -5.06 -13.04
N SER A 31 -3.28 -4.60 -13.02
CA SER A 31 -4.39 -5.31 -12.36
C SER A 31 -4.73 -6.66 -12.99
N PHE A 32 -4.39 -6.85 -14.25
CA PHE A 32 -4.59 -8.12 -14.97
C PHE A 32 -3.33 -8.99 -15.05
N GLN A 33 -2.21 -8.53 -14.48
CA GLN A 33 -1.02 -9.38 -14.41
C GLN A 33 -1.23 -10.51 -13.40
N PRO A 34 -0.68 -11.72 -13.66
CA PRO A 34 -0.74 -12.82 -12.70
C PRO A 34 -0.02 -12.48 -11.40
N TYR A 35 -0.25 -13.29 -10.39
CA TYR A 35 0.52 -13.22 -9.14
C TYR A 35 2.01 -13.41 -9.41
N ILE A 36 2.83 -12.73 -8.63
CA ILE A 36 4.28 -12.71 -8.78
C ILE A 36 4.90 -13.45 -7.60
N TRP A 37 5.79 -14.39 -7.88
CA TRP A 37 6.63 -15.07 -6.91
C TRP A 37 5.83 -15.73 -5.78
N ASP A 38 6.09 -15.31 -4.56
CA ASP A 38 5.55 -15.82 -3.31
C ASP A 38 4.10 -15.38 -3.03
N ASP A 39 3.51 -14.50 -3.85
CA ASP A 39 2.11 -14.11 -3.70
C ASP A 39 1.18 -15.34 -3.61
N LEU A 40 1.39 -16.34 -4.46
CA LEU A 40 0.59 -17.56 -4.47
C LEU A 40 0.72 -18.39 -3.19
N SER A 41 1.86 -18.32 -2.52
CA SER A 41 2.14 -19.08 -1.31
C SER A 41 1.43 -18.51 -0.09
N PHE A 42 1.24 -17.18 -0.05
CA PHE A 42 0.65 -16.49 1.11
C PHE A 42 -0.82 -16.17 0.93
N PHE A 43 -1.30 -16.21 -0.31
CA PHE A 43 -2.67 -15.93 -0.66
C PHE A 43 -3.56 -17.16 -0.51
N ARG A 44 -4.00 -17.43 0.73
CA ARG A 44 -4.92 -18.53 1.04
C ARG A 44 -5.71 -18.25 2.32
N ILE A 45 -6.73 -19.03 2.56
CA ILE A 45 -7.40 -19.10 3.87
C ILE A 45 -6.55 -19.95 4.79
N TYR A 46 -6.13 -19.36 5.90
CA TYR A 46 -5.42 -20.05 6.97
C TYR A 46 -6.42 -20.60 7.98
N THR A 47 -6.15 -21.78 8.53
CA THR A 47 -6.89 -22.30 9.66
C THR A 47 -6.56 -21.48 10.93
N PHE A 48 -7.42 -21.60 11.94
CA PHE A 48 -7.17 -20.92 13.21
C PHE A 48 -5.86 -21.39 13.89
N GLU A 49 -5.55 -22.68 13.77
CA GLU A 49 -4.31 -23.24 14.29
C GLU A 49 -3.07 -22.70 13.60
N GLU A 50 -3.10 -22.58 12.26
CA GLU A 50 -2.03 -21.98 11.49
C GLU A 50 -1.83 -20.50 11.87
N LEU A 51 -2.92 -19.73 12.00
CA LEU A 51 -2.84 -18.33 12.44
C LEU A 51 -2.22 -18.20 13.84
N LEU A 52 -2.65 -19.03 14.79
CA LEU A 52 -2.03 -19.05 16.13
C LEU A 52 -0.57 -19.49 16.07
N GLY A 53 -0.24 -20.48 15.26
CA GLY A 53 1.12 -20.95 15.06
C GLY A 53 2.09 -19.85 14.64
N THR A 54 1.64 -18.90 13.81
CA THR A 54 2.47 -17.75 13.38
C THR A 54 2.83 -16.80 14.52
N TRP A 55 2.07 -16.78 15.62
CA TRP A 55 2.37 -15.96 16.81
C TRP A 55 3.41 -16.59 17.75
N ILE A 56 3.60 -17.90 17.65
CA ILE A 56 4.48 -18.67 18.55
C ILE A 56 5.74 -19.13 17.81
N GLY A 57 5.64 -19.33 16.50
CA GLY A 57 6.67 -19.96 15.70
C GLY A 57 7.07 -19.21 14.43
N ASN A 58 7.37 -19.97 13.39
CA ASN A 58 7.73 -19.43 12.09
C ASN A 58 6.49 -18.80 11.41
N TRP A 59 6.71 -17.68 10.70
CA TRP A 59 5.67 -17.00 9.93
C TRP A 59 5.23 -17.80 8.69
N ASP A 60 6.06 -18.73 8.24
CA ASP A 60 5.84 -19.58 7.07
C ASP A 60 5.50 -20.99 7.57
N PRO A 61 4.21 -21.32 7.74
CA PRO A 61 3.81 -22.62 8.26
C PRO A 61 4.16 -23.78 7.33
N ASP A 62 4.34 -23.52 6.04
CA ASP A 62 4.67 -24.51 5.01
C ASP A 62 6.19 -24.60 4.77
N GLU A 63 7.00 -23.80 5.47
CA GLU A 63 8.47 -23.72 5.34
C GLU A 63 8.98 -23.48 3.90
N ILE A 64 8.14 -22.88 3.04
CA ILE A 64 8.43 -22.69 1.62
C ILE A 64 9.65 -21.77 1.41
N THR A 65 9.80 -20.76 2.27
CA THR A 65 10.84 -19.73 2.12
C THR A 65 12.11 -20.03 2.90
N HIS A 66 12.14 -21.08 3.71
CA HIS A 66 13.26 -21.40 4.61
C HIS A 66 13.71 -20.25 5.54
N THR A 67 12.96 -19.14 5.58
CA THR A 67 13.29 -17.96 6.38
C THR A 67 12.56 -18.04 7.73
N LYS A 68 13.32 -18.18 8.81
CA LYS A 68 12.79 -18.16 10.17
C LYS A 68 12.51 -16.71 10.61
N SER A 69 11.50 -16.08 10.02
CA SER A 69 11.11 -14.72 10.39
C SER A 69 9.76 -14.73 11.11
N TYR A 70 9.59 -13.83 12.06
CA TYR A 70 8.36 -13.67 12.82
C TYR A 70 7.50 -12.58 12.20
N ARG A 71 6.37 -12.93 11.56
CA ARG A 71 5.50 -11.98 10.83
C ARG A 71 4.00 -12.29 10.98
N PRO A 72 3.47 -12.47 12.20
CA PRO A 72 2.08 -12.88 12.38
C PRO A 72 1.07 -11.88 11.81
N ILE A 73 1.35 -10.58 11.91
CA ILE A 73 0.48 -9.52 11.38
C ILE A 73 0.41 -9.57 9.84
N ALA A 74 1.51 -9.91 9.17
CA ALA A 74 1.52 -10.06 7.72
C ALA A 74 0.62 -11.22 7.27
N ILE A 75 0.72 -12.37 7.93
CA ILE A 75 -0.12 -13.54 7.64
C ILE A 75 -1.60 -13.23 7.91
N LEU A 76 -1.90 -12.56 9.02
CA LEU A 76 -3.27 -12.12 9.30
C LEU A 76 -3.80 -11.16 8.23
N TYR A 77 -2.98 -10.24 7.76
CA TYR A 77 -3.33 -9.33 6.67
C TYR A 77 -3.64 -10.10 5.37
N TYR A 78 -2.80 -11.06 4.98
CA TYR A 78 -3.02 -11.87 3.79
C TYR A 78 -4.28 -12.74 3.92
N HIS A 79 -4.51 -13.33 5.08
CA HIS A 79 -5.71 -14.10 5.36
C HIS A 79 -6.98 -13.26 5.20
N ILE A 80 -7.04 -12.08 5.83
CA ILE A 80 -8.20 -11.20 5.77
C ILE A 80 -8.45 -10.72 4.34
N THR A 81 -7.40 -10.31 3.64
CA THR A 81 -7.52 -9.79 2.28
C THR A 81 -7.95 -10.88 1.30
N TYR A 82 -7.43 -12.11 1.45
CA TYR A 82 -7.89 -13.24 0.66
C TYR A 82 -9.33 -13.64 1.00
N TRP A 83 -9.71 -13.61 2.27
CA TRP A 83 -11.09 -13.88 2.69
C TRP A 83 -12.09 -12.90 2.07
N VAL A 84 -11.70 -11.62 1.94
CA VAL A 84 -12.57 -10.56 1.36
C VAL A 84 -12.62 -10.61 -0.16
N PHE A 85 -11.47 -10.81 -0.83
CA PHE A 85 -11.34 -10.64 -2.28
C PHE A 85 -11.20 -11.96 -3.05
N GLY A 86 -10.88 -13.06 -2.36
CA GLY A 86 -10.62 -14.35 -2.98
C GLY A 86 -9.47 -14.27 -3.99
N GLU A 87 -9.65 -14.92 -5.14
CA GLU A 87 -8.69 -14.91 -6.25
C GLU A 87 -8.86 -13.73 -7.21
N ASN A 88 -9.71 -12.75 -6.85
CA ASN A 88 -9.97 -11.62 -7.73
C ASN A 88 -8.83 -10.58 -7.68
N LEU A 89 -7.85 -10.78 -8.57
CA LEU A 89 -6.69 -9.91 -8.72
C LEU A 89 -7.02 -8.43 -8.89
N PHE A 90 -8.08 -8.12 -9.65
CA PHE A 90 -8.47 -6.75 -9.89
C PHE A 90 -8.91 -6.04 -8.61
N LEU A 91 -9.80 -6.66 -7.83
CA LEU A 91 -10.27 -6.10 -6.56
C LEU A 91 -9.13 -5.96 -5.57
N PHE A 92 -8.27 -6.95 -5.54
CA PHE A 92 -7.12 -7.00 -4.67
C PHE A 92 -6.15 -5.84 -4.92
N ARG A 93 -5.73 -5.65 -6.16
CA ARG A 93 -4.82 -4.56 -6.53
C ARG A 93 -5.47 -3.19 -6.43
N THR A 94 -6.79 -3.11 -6.67
CA THR A 94 -7.54 -1.89 -6.41
C THR A 94 -7.48 -1.52 -4.93
N PHE A 95 -7.57 -2.50 -4.04
CA PHE A 95 -7.43 -2.29 -2.60
C PHE A 95 -6.04 -1.76 -2.24
N VAL A 96 -4.96 -2.34 -2.79
CA VAL A 96 -3.59 -1.85 -2.60
C VAL A 96 -3.44 -0.40 -3.09
N VAL A 97 -4.05 -0.05 -4.23
CA VAL A 97 -4.04 1.33 -4.72
C VAL A 97 -4.75 2.29 -3.75
N LEU A 98 -5.84 1.86 -3.13
CA LEU A 98 -6.52 2.66 -2.10
C LEU A 98 -5.66 2.83 -0.83
N GLU A 99 -4.96 1.79 -0.40
CA GLU A 99 -3.99 1.88 0.71
C GLU A 99 -2.88 2.89 0.39
N ILE A 100 -2.33 2.84 -0.83
CA ILE A 100 -1.31 3.78 -1.27
C ILE A 100 -1.85 5.20 -1.35
N LEU A 101 -3.07 5.39 -1.83
CA LEU A 101 -3.72 6.70 -1.83
C LEU A 101 -3.80 7.26 -0.40
N PHE A 102 -4.22 6.44 0.55
CA PHE A 102 -4.30 6.84 1.94
C PHE A 102 -2.91 7.16 2.52
N LEU A 103 -1.89 6.36 2.20
CA LEU A 103 -0.51 6.62 2.57
C LEU A 103 -0.01 7.97 2.03
N LEU A 104 -0.29 8.29 0.75
CA LEU A 104 0.09 9.57 0.15
C LEU A 104 -0.57 10.77 0.84
N ILE A 105 -1.84 10.62 1.21
CA ILE A 105 -2.55 11.67 1.96
C ILE A 105 -1.86 11.92 3.31
N LEU A 106 -1.48 10.86 4.02
CA LEU A 106 -0.77 10.99 5.30
C LEU A 106 0.62 11.61 5.12
N ILE A 107 1.39 11.19 4.10
CA ILE A 107 2.70 11.79 3.78
C ILE A 107 2.55 13.28 3.53
N ASN A 108 1.57 13.70 2.73
CA ASN A 108 1.33 15.10 2.43
C ASN A 108 0.98 15.91 3.68
N GLN A 109 0.18 15.35 4.60
CA GLN A 109 -0.15 15.98 5.88
C GLN A 109 1.07 16.13 6.78
N VAL A 110 1.94 15.12 6.84
CA VAL A 110 3.20 15.21 7.61
C VAL A 110 4.13 16.27 7.01
N PHE A 111 4.24 16.36 5.68
CA PHE A 111 5.02 17.43 5.05
C PHE A 111 4.47 18.83 5.32
N GLU A 112 3.14 19.00 5.39
CA GLU A 112 2.55 20.25 5.83
C GLU A 112 2.95 20.60 7.28
N MET A 113 2.89 19.63 8.19
CA MET A 113 3.33 19.83 9.58
C MET A 113 4.81 20.23 9.66
N LEU A 114 5.64 19.74 8.76
CA LEU A 114 7.06 20.09 8.64
C LEU A 114 7.31 21.40 7.87
N ASN A 115 6.26 22.16 7.54
CA ASN A 115 6.31 23.43 6.82
C ASN A 115 6.88 23.36 5.39
N PHE A 116 6.75 22.23 4.70
CA PHE A 116 7.08 22.15 3.27
C PHE A 116 6.10 23.01 2.46
N SER A 117 6.61 23.70 1.44
CA SER A 117 5.78 24.46 0.52
C SER A 117 4.92 23.53 -0.35
N LYS A 118 3.76 24.05 -0.81
CA LYS A 118 2.85 23.29 -1.70
C LYS A 118 3.54 22.73 -2.93
N ASN A 119 4.42 23.50 -3.54
CA ASN A 119 5.14 23.07 -4.73
C ASN A 119 6.09 21.89 -4.43
N GLN A 120 6.76 21.91 -3.29
CA GLN A 120 7.63 20.82 -2.87
C GLN A 120 6.84 19.52 -2.65
N ILE A 121 5.68 19.62 -1.99
CA ILE A 121 4.80 18.47 -1.76
C ILE A 121 4.30 17.88 -3.08
N VAL A 122 3.86 18.74 -4.02
CA VAL A 122 3.41 18.33 -5.35
C VAL A 122 4.53 17.61 -6.12
N ILE A 123 5.72 18.19 -6.16
CA ILE A 123 6.87 17.60 -6.86
C ILE A 123 7.22 16.24 -6.24
N PHE A 124 7.29 16.18 -4.91
CA PHE A 124 7.59 14.93 -4.21
C PHE A 124 6.55 13.84 -4.52
N THR A 125 5.26 14.19 -4.44
CA THR A 125 4.18 13.24 -4.74
C THR A 125 4.27 12.72 -6.16
N LEU A 126 4.55 13.58 -7.14
CA LEU A 126 4.77 13.17 -8.54
C LEU A 126 5.96 12.21 -8.67
N LEU A 127 7.12 12.58 -8.11
CA LEU A 127 8.30 11.73 -8.15
C LEU A 127 8.06 10.36 -7.52
N LEU A 128 7.34 10.31 -6.41
CA LEU A 128 7.01 9.06 -5.72
C LEU A 128 6.09 8.19 -6.57
N VAL A 129 4.99 8.73 -7.07
CA VAL A 129 3.97 7.99 -7.85
C VAL A 129 4.54 7.44 -9.17
N PHE A 130 5.43 8.16 -9.81
CA PHE A 130 6.08 7.71 -11.05
C PHE A 130 7.41 6.96 -10.80
N SER A 131 7.74 6.67 -9.55
CA SER A 131 8.93 5.88 -9.23
C SER A 131 8.72 4.38 -9.50
N LYS A 132 9.83 3.69 -9.78
CA LYS A 132 9.82 2.21 -9.88
C LYS A 132 9.33 1.56 -8.58
N ILE A 133 9.64 2.16 -7.42
CA ILE A 133 9.21 1.65 -6.11
C ILE A 133 7.69 1.60 -6.03
N PHE A 134 7.01 2.65 -6.45
CA PHE A 134 5.55 2.71 -6.45
C PHE A 134 4.93 1.63 -7.34
N ILE A 135 5.46 1.47 -8.56
CA ILE A 135 5.00 0.43 -9.49
C ILE A 135 5.20 -0.96 -8.87
N THR A 136 6.33 -1.21 -8.21
CA THR A 136 6.61 -2.48 -7.54
C THR A 136 5.64 -2.74 -6.39
N LEU A 137 5.32 -1.73 -5.57
CA LEU A 137 4.36 -1.85 -4.46
C LEU A 137 2.96 -2.27 -4.93
N VAL A 138 2.53 -1.77 -6.10
CA VAL A 138 1.22 -2.13 -6.66
C VAL A 138 1.23 -3.50 -7.33
N SER A 139 2.32 -3.85 -8.00
CA SER A 139 2.41 -5.10 -8.77
C SER A 139 2.74 -6.32 -7.91
N TRP A 140 3.50 -6.14 -6.84
CA TRP A 140 3.91 -7.22 -5.94
C TRP A 140 3.15 -7.14 -4.62
N PHE A 141 2.09 -7.93 -4.51
CA PHE A 141 1.16 -7.84 -3.41
C PHE A 141 1.76 -8.21 -2.04
N THR A 142 2.61 -9.21 -1.98
CA THR A 142 3.23 -9.63 -0.71
C THR A 142 3.97 -8.49 -0.01
N ILE A 143 4.39 -7.46 -0.76
CA ILE A 143 5.02 -6.27 -0.19
C ILE A 143 3.96 -5.28 0.37
N SER A 144 2.70 -5.38 -0.01
CA SER A 144 1.65 -4.39 0.38
C SER A 144 1.49 -4.27 1.89
N VAL A 145 1.79 -5.32 2.66
CA VAL A 145 1.80 -5.24 4.12
C VAL A 145 2.73 -4.16 4.67
N LEU A 146 3.78 -3.78 3.93
CA LEU A 146 4.66 -2.67 4.30
C LEU A 146 3.94 -1.32 4.21
N ILE A 147 2.96 -1.18 3.30
CA ILE A 147 2.14 0.03 3.17
C ILE A 147 1.38 0.26 4.47
N MET A 148 0.78 -0.79 5.04
CA MET A 148 0.10 -0.72 6.33
C MET A 148 1.05 -0.31 7.46
N ALA A 149 2.27 -0.84 7.49
CA ALA A 149 3.27 -0.45 8.49
C ALA A 149 3.63 1.04 8.37
N TYR A 150 3.80 1.56 7.15
CA TYR A 150 4.03 2.99 6.93
C TYR A 150 2.83 3.85 7.31
N ILE A 151 1.60 3.40 7.01
CA ILE A 151 0.37 4.09 7.43
C ILE A 151 0.34 4.24 8.95
N PHE A 152 0.53 3.15 9.70
CA PHE A 152 0.54 3.19 11.17
C PHE A 152 1.65 4.09 11.71
N THR A 153 2.83 4.06 11.10
CA THR A 153 3.95 4.94 11.48
C THR A 153 3.59 6.41 11.29
N LEU A 154 3.05 6.79 10.14
CA LEU A 154 2.68 8.18 9.86
C LEU A 154 1.49 8.66 10.69
N VAL A 155 0.52 7.80 10.95
CA VAL A 155 -0.58 8.08 11.87
C VAL A 155 -0.01 8.37 13.27
N SER A 156 0.92 7.53 13.75
CA SER A 156 1.56 7.75 15.05
C SER A 156 2.31 9.08 15.08
N ILE A 157 3.12 9.40 14.07
CA ILE A 157 3.80 10.70 13.97
C ILE A 157 2.79 11.84 14.05
N LYS A 158 1.71 11.78 13.29
CA LYS A 158 0.69 12.85 13.27
C LYS A 158 0.01 13.09 14.61
N TYR A 159 -0.15 12.05 15.44
CA TYR A 159 -0.82 12.19 16.74
C TYR A 159 0.12 12.51 17.91
N PHE A 160 1.43 12.30 17.75
CA PHE A 160 2.41 12.55 18.81
C PHE A 160 3.23 13.82 18.60
N PHE A 161 3.15 14.47 17.46
CA PHE A 161 3.77 15.74 17.12
C PHE A 161 2.74 16.80 16.70
#